data_d2703082e82c0f12c71113dcb39cc6f2
#
_entry.id   d2703082e82c0f12c71113dcb39cc6f2
#
_cell.length_a   1.000
_cell.length_b   1.000
_cell.length_c   1.000
_cell.angle_alpha   90.00
_cell.angle_beta   90.00
_cell.angle_gamma   90.00
#
_symmetry.space_group_name_H-M   'P 1'
#
loop_
_entity.id
_entity.type
_entity.pdbx_description
1 polymer ?
#
loop_
_entity_poly.entity_id
_entity_poly.type
_entity_poly.pdbx_seq_one_letter_code
_entity_poly.pdbx_strand_id
1 'polypeptide(L)'
;MYTRKITHWFARRSFQNRIFLLILFTSTIVMLAMSWYLTDITEERLHYQVGQRALIQAMQISAMPELVEAVQKRDLARIKALIDPMRSFSDATYITVGDANGQRLYHVNPDEIGKSMEGGDSDEALLNAKSYVSVRKGSLGSSLRGKSPIQDETGKVIGIVSVGYTIEQ
;
A
#
# COMPACT_ATOMS: atom_id res chain seq x y z
N MET A 1 6.03 51.91 8.80
CA MET A 1 5.50 52.90 7.85
C MET A 1 4.58 52.31 6.75
N TYR A 2 4.41 51.01 6.68
CA TYR A 2 3.57 50.31 5.67
C TYR A 2 2.10 50.17 6.04
N THR A 3 1.77 50.07 7.31
CA THR A 3 0.40 49.80 7.81
C THR A 3 -0.59 50.94 7.59
N ARG A 4 -0.11 52.20 7.50
CA ARG A 4 -0.99 53.37 7.31
C ARG A 4 -1.57 53.53 5.89
N LYS A 5 -0.89 52.93 4.88
CA LYS A 5 -1.37 53.06 3.47
C LYS A 5 -2.52 52.09 3.14
N ILE A 6 -2.59 50.94 3.83
CA ILE A 6 -3.64 49.95 3.60
C ILE A 6 -5.00 50.40 4.14
N THR A 7 -5.00 51.04 5.30
CA THR A 7 -6.25 51.55 5.92
C THR A 7 -6.89 52.69 5.12
N HIS A 8 -6.11 53.57 4.47
CA HIS A 8 -6.64 54.63 3.63
C HIS A 8 -7.24 54.16 2.30
N TRP A 9 -6.76 53.07 1.76
CA TRP A 9 -7.27 52.50 0.51
C TRP A 9 -8.67 51.91 0.71
N PHE A 10 -8.93 51.26 1.86
CA PHE A 10 -10.24 50.71 2.21
C PHE A 10 -11.27 51.82 2.54
N ALA A 11 -10.87 52.97 3.03
CA ALA A 11 -11.77 54.07 3.44
C ALA A 11 -12.44 54.80 2.24
N ARG A 12 -11.87 54.72 1.02
CA ARG A 12 -12.36 55.42 -0.17
C ARG A 12 -13.31 54.63 -1.05
N ARG A 13 -13.54 53.35 -0.75
CA ARG A 13 -14.41 52.51 -1.58
C ARG A 13 -15.86 52.57 -1.11
N SER A 14 -16.79 52.56 -2.09
CA SER A 14 -18.23 52.41 -1.85
C SER A 14 -18.52 51.21 -0.96
N PHE A 15 -19.51 51.30 -0.08
CA PHE A 15 -19.96 50.26 0.85
C PHE A 15 -20.14 48.91 0.13
N GLN A 16 -20.68 48.90 -1.07
CA GLN A 16 -20.84 47.72 -1.91
C GLN A 16 -19.50 47.02 -2.22
N ASN A 17 -18.47 47.78 -2.56
CA ASN A 17 -17.15 47.19 -2.86
C ASN A 17 -16.47 46.58 -1.62
N ARG A 18 -16.75 47.08 -0.42
CA ARG A 18 -16.24 46.46 0.82
C ARG A 18 -16.90 45.14 1.09
N ILE A 19 -18.22 45.05 0.94
CA ILE A 19 -18.96 43.79 1.08
C ILE A 19 -18.49 42.78 0.07
N PHE A 20 -18.35 43.18 -1.20
CA PHE A 20 -17.85 42.30 -2.25
C PHE A 20 -16.46 41.74 -1.96
N LEU A 21 -15.51 42.58 -1.52
CA LEU A 21 -14.17 42.11 -1.17
C LEU A 21 -14.17 41.18 0.06
N LEU A 22 -15.06 41.42 1.02
CA LEU A 22 -15.20 40.59 2.21
C LEU A 22 -15.74 39.20 1.84
N ILE A 23 -16.76 39.15 0.99
CA ILE A 23 -17.32 37.89 0.48
C ILE A 23 -16.25 37.15 -0.34
N LEU A 24 -15.55 37.84 -1.23
CA LEU A 24 -14.50 37.25 -2.04
C LEU A 24 -13.37 36.65 -1.17
N PHE A 25 -12.94 37.39 -0.15
CA PHE A 25 -11.90 36.97 0.78
C PHE A 25 -12.33 35.74 1.60
N THR A 26 -13.53 35.75 2.17
CA THR A 26 -14.06 34.64 2.95
C THR A 26 -14.28 33.40 2.09
N SER A 27 -14.83 33.56 0.88
CA SER A 27 -15.02 32.41 -0.05
C SER A 27 -13.69 31.81 -0.49
N THR A 28 -12.65 32.62 -0.71
CA THR A 28 -11.32 32.15 -1.05
C THR A 28 -10.71 31.35 0.10
N ILE A 29 -10.81 31.83 1.35
CA ILE A 29 -10.33 31.10 2.53
C ILE A 29 -11.04 29.75 2.67
N VAL A 30 -12.37 29.75 2.56
CA VAL A 30 -13.17 28.51 2.64
C VAL A 30 -12.76 27.52 1.54
N MET A 31 -12.56 28.01 0.31
CA MET A 31 -12.14 27.17 -0.81
C MET A 31 -10.74 26.56 -0.60
N LEU A 32 -9.79 27.35 -0.08
CA LEU A 32 -8.45 26.86 0.23
C LEU A 32 -8.46 25.83 1.37
N ALA A 33 -9.22 26.12 2.44
CA ALA A 33 -9.38 25.17 3.55
C ALA A 33 -10.03 23.87 3.12
N MET A 34 -11.07 23.95 2.27
CA MET A 34 -11.74 22.78 1.73
C MET A 34 -10.83 21.97 0.79
N SER A 35 -10.05 22.64 -0.04
CA SER A 35 -9.08 21.98 -0.92
C SER A 35 -8.04 21.21 -0.12
N TRP A 36 -7.47 21.84 0.91
CA TRP A 36 -6.49 21.20 1.80
C TRP A 36 -7.09 19.97 2.51
N TYR A 37 -8.28 20.11 3.07
CA TYR A 37 -9.00 19.03 3.76
C TYR A 37 -9.31 17.84 2.85
N LEU A 38 -9.73 18.11 1.61
CA LEU A 38 -10.02 17.06 0.63
C LEU A 38 -8.77 16.29 0.20
N THR A 39 -7.63 16.98 0.07
CA THR A 39 -6.36 16.34 -0.31
C THR A 39 -5.89 15.37 0.76
N ASP A 40 -5.93 15.78 2.02
CA ASP A 40 -5.51 14.97 3.17
C ASP A 40 -6.33 13.66 3.29
N ILE A 41 -7.66 13.77 3.20
CA ILE A 41 -8.56 12.59 3.26
C ILE A 41 -8.36 11.64 2.07
N THR A 42 -8.04 12.17 0.91
CA THR A 42 -7.93 11.36 -0.32
C THR A 42 -6.70 10.44 -0.26
N GLU A 43 -5.57 10.91 0.26
CA GLU A 43 -4.35 10.12 0.39
C GLU A 43 -4.54 8.94 1.37
N GLU A 44 -5.12 9.15 2.54
CA GLU A 44 -5.39 8.07 3.49
C GLU A 44 -6.33 7.00 2.92
N ARG A 45 -7.38 7.42 2.22
CA ARG A 45 -8.34 6.49 1.60
C ARG A 45 -7.69 5.67 0.48
N LEU A 46 -6.83 6.29 -0.32
CA LEU A 46 -6.13 5.61 -1.41
C LEU A 46 -5.19 4.53 -0.83
N HIS A 47 -4.38 4.86 0.17
CA HIS A 47 -3.51 3.90 0.84
C HIS A 47 -4.30 2.74 1.47
N TYR A 48 -5.43 3.02 2.11
CA TYR A 48 -6.28 1.99 2.66
C TYR A 48 -6.83 1.04 1.57
N GLN A 49 -7.36 1.58 0.47
CA GLN A 49 -7.92 0.78 -0.62
C GLN A 49 -6.84 -0.09 -1.31
N VAL A 50 -5.67 0.46 -1.58
CA VAL A 50 -4.54 -0.28 -2.16
C VAL A 50 -4.08 -1.38 -1.21
N GLY A 51 -4.01 -1.11 0.09
CA GLY A 51 -3.66 -2.10 1.11
C GLY A 51 -4.65 -3.26 1.18
N GLN A 52 -5.95 -2.96 1.17
CA GLN A 52 -6.99 -4.00 1.16
C GLN A 52 -6.95 -4.83 -0.13
N ARG A 53 -6.69 -4.22 -1.28
CA ARG A 53 -6.51 -4.93 -2.54
C ARG A 53 -5.32 -5.88 -2.47
N ALA A 54 -4.16 -5.42 -1.98
CA ALA A 54 -2.98 -6.25 -1.78
C ALA A 54 -3.26 -7.43 -0.85
N LEU A 55 -3.99 -7.20 0.24
CA LEU A 55 -4.36 -8.23 1.20
C LEU A 55 -5.27 -9.28 0.57
N ILE A 56 -6.33 -8.87 -0.12
CA ILE A 56 -7.26 -9.78 -0.78
C ILE A 56 -6.52 -10.65 -1.80
N GLN A 57 -5.65 -10.06 -2.61
CA GLN A 57 -4.84 -10.81 -3.58
C GLN A 57 -3.91 -11.82 -2.87
N ALA A 58 -3.24 -11.41 -1.78
CA ALA A 58 -2.38 -12.32 -1.02
C ALA A 58 -3.18 -13.49 -0.43
N MET A 59 -4.37 -13.24 0.10
CA MET A 59 -5.26 -14.28 0.63
C MET A 59 -5.74 -15.25 -0.47
N GLN A 60 -6.12 -14.73 -1.63
CA GLN A 60 -6.54 -15.56 -2.76
C GLN A 60 -5.40 -16.47 -3.25
N ILE A 61 -4.20 -15.92 -3.39
CA ILE A 61 -3.03 -16.67 -3.83
C ILE A 61 -2.62 -17.70 -2.79
N SER A 62 -2.58 -17.33 -1.50
CA SER A 62 -2.17 -18.24 -0.42
C SER A 62 -3.13 -19.42 -0.21
N ALA A 63 -4.40 -19.28 -0.61
CA ALA A 63 -5.42 -20.31 -0.49
C ALA A 63 -5.51 -21.26 -1.69
N MET A 64 -4.65 -21.08 -2.72
CA MET A 64 -4.67 -21.94 -3.90
C MET A 64 -4.10 -23.33 -3.58
N PRO A 65 -4.86 -24.43 -3.79
CA PRO A 65 -4.38 -25.78 -3.49
C PRO A 65 -3.08 -26.13 -4.24
N GLU A 66 -2.97 -25.70 -5.49
CA GLU A 66 -1.79 -25.94 -6.33
C GLU A 66 -0.53 -25.25 -5.79
N LEU A 67 -0.69 -24.05 -5.21
CA LEU A 67 0.42 -23.35 -4.58
C LEU A 67 0.80 -24.01 -3.25
N VAL A 68 -0.19 -24.40 -2.44
CA VAL A 68 0.05 -25.15 -1.19
C VAL A 68 0.88 -26.39 -1.47
N GLU A 69 0.49 -27.21 -2.44
CA GLU A 69 1.22 -28.41 -2.84
C GLU A 69 2.64 -28.11 -3.33
N ALA A 70 2.78 -27.06 -4.17
CA ALA A 70 4.08 -26.65 -4.72
C ALA A 70 5.03 -26.15 -3.61
N VAL A 71 4.52 -25.41 -2.61
CA VAL A 71 5.30 -24.93 -1.47
C VAL A 71 5.72 -26.10 -0.57
N GLN A 72 4.82 -27.03 -0.26
CA GLN A 72 5.13 -28.24 0.50
C GLN A 72 6.26 -29.06 -0.12
N LYS A 73 6.22 -29.22 -1.45
CA LYS A 73 7.24 -29.94 -2.22
C LYS A 73 8.49 -29.12 -2.53
N ARG A 74 8.50 -27.81 -2.21
CA ARG A 74 9.53 -26.85 -2.60
C ARG A 74 9.79 -26.85 -4.12
N ASP A 75 8.75 -27.07 -4.91
CA ASP A 75 8.83 -27.05 -6.37
C ASP A 75 8.83 -25.62 -6.91
N LEU A 76 10.05 -25.05 -7.02
CA LEU A 76 10.24 -23.66 -7.47
C LEU A 76 9.74 -23.43 -8.89
N ALA A 77 9.85 -24.44 -9.77
CA ALA A 77 9.39 -24.35 -11.14
C ALA A 77 7.86 -24.25 -11.21
N ARG A 78 7.17 -25.06 -10.40
CA ARG A 78 5.73 -25.03 -10.29
C ARG A 78 5.23 -23.72 -9.66
N ILE A 79 5.86 -23.26 -8.57
CA ILE A 79 5.54 -21.96 -7.95
C ILE A 79 5.66 -20.85 -8.99
N LYS A 80 6.77 -20.82 -9.75
CA LYS A 80 6.99 -19.82 -10.80
C LYS A 80 5.90 -19.88 -11.88
N ALA A 81 5.55 -21.08 -12.36
CA ALA A 81 4.53 -21.27 -13.38
C ALA A 81 3.13 -20.82 -12.93
N LEU A 82 2.82 -20.90 -11.63
CA LEU A 82 1.58 -20.42 -11.04
C LEU A 82 1.57 -18.89 -10.86
N ILE A 83 2.67 -18.33 -10.37
CA ILE A 83 2.71 -16.92 -9.97
C ILE A 83 2.98 -15.97 -11.15
N ASP A 84 3.81 -16.34 -12.12
CA ASP A 84 4.14 -15.48 -13.27
C ASP A 84 2.90 -14.97 -14.04
N PRO A 85 1.90 -15.83 -14.37
CA PRO A 85 0.68 -15.35 -15.00
C PRO A 85 -0.10 -14.38 -14.13
N MET A 86 -0.23 -14.67 -12.82
CA MET A 86 -0.96 -13.81 -11.89
C MET A 86 -0.33 -12.43 -11.78
N ARG A 87 1.00 -12.38 -11.72
CA ARG A 87 1.73 -11.11 -11.72
C ARG A 87 1.50 -10.31 -13.00
N SER A 88 1.41 -10.98 -14.15
CA SER A 88 1.19 -10.32 -15.45
C SER A 88 -0.20 -9.69 -15.58
N PHE A 89 -1.19 -10.24 -14.90
CA PHE A 89 -2.57 -9.71 -14.87
C PHE A 89 -2.86 -8.82 -13.67
N SER A 90 -1.96 -8.76 -12.70
CA SER A 90 -2.08 -7.91 -11.51
C SER A 90 -1.44 -6.54 -11.75
N ASP A 91 -2.01 -5.51 -11.15
CA ASP A 91 -1.41 -4.17 -11.03
C ASP A 91 -0.39 -4.08 -9.86
N ALA A 92 -0.19 -5.18 -9.12
CA ALA A 92 0.80 -5.24 -8.06
C ALA A 92 2.23 -5.08 -8.59
N THR A 93 3.06 -4.31 -7.88
CA THR A 93 4.46 -4.14 -8.24
C THR A 93 5.23 -5.46 -8.15
N TYR A 94 4.89 -6.28 -7.15
CA TYR A 94 5.50 -7.58 -6.96
C TYR A 94 4.59 -8.54 -6.19
N ILE A 95 4.83 -9.83 -6.45
CA ILE A 95 4.34 -10.95 -5.64
C ILE A 95 5.56 -11.72 -5.17
N THR A 96 5.60 -12.07 -3.90
CA THR A 96 6.66 -12.88 -3.30
C THR A 96 6.04 -14.05 -2.56
N VAL A 97 6.62 -15.23 -2.72
CA VAL A 97 6.24 -16.43 -1.95
C VAL A 97 7.45 -16.82 -1.10
N GLY A 98 7.24 -17.03 0.20
CA GLY A 98 8.23 -17.51 1.14
C GLY A 98 7.83 -18.82 1.78
N ASP A 99 8.83 -19.57 2.30
CA ASP A 99 8.59 -20.77 3.10
C ASP A 99 8.27 -20.42 4.57
N ALA A 100 8.07 -21.45 5.40
CA ALA A 100 7.78 -21.29 6.83
C ALA A 100 8.92 -20.60 7.62
N ASN A 101 10.14 -20.55 7.09
CA ASN A 101 11.28 -19.86 7.70
C ASN A 101 11.45 -18.43 7.15
N GLY A 102 10.55 -17.97 6.28
CA GLY A 102 10.63 -16.67 5.63
C GLY A 102 11.70 -16.59 4.53
N GLN A 103 12.17 -17.74 4.00
CA GLN A 103 13.06 -17.75 2.83
C GLN A 103 12.24 -17.66 1.55
N ARG A 104 12.65 -16.80 0.62
CA ARG A 104 11.93 -16.59 -0.64
C ARG A 104 12.01 -17.81 -1.55
N LEU A 105 10.87 -18.37 -1.90
CA LEU A 105 10.71 -19.42 -2.90
C LEU A 105 10.43 -18.83 -4.29
N TYR A 106 9.82 -17.64 -4.33
CA TYR A 106 9.56 -16.88 -5.53
C TYR A 106 9.73 -15.38 -5.28
N HIS A 107 10.39 -14.71 -6.22
CA HIS A 107 10.54 -13.24 -6.24
C HIS A 107 10.68 -12.76 -7.68
N VAL A 108 10.29 -11.49 -7.96
CA VAL A 108 10.42 -10.85 -9.28
C VAL A 108 11.87 -10.78 -9.76
N ASN A 109 12.80 -10.54 -8.84
CA ASN A 109 14.24 -10.67 -9.09
C ASN A 109 14.70 -12.06 -8.67
N PRO A 110 15.18 -12.89 -9.62
CA PRO A 110 15.64 -14.26 -9.31
C PRO A 110 16.80 -14.32 -8.29
N ASP A 111 17.65 -13.28 -8.25
CA ASP A 111 18.80 -13.19 -7.33
C ASP A 111 18.38 -13.09 -5.85
N GLU A 112 17.12 -12.84 -5.61
CA GLU A 112 16.53 -12.74 -4.28
C GLU A 112 15.92 -14.07 -3.80
N ILE A 113 15.81 -15.08 -4.65
CA ILE A 113 15.31 -16.40 -4.29
C ILE A 113 16.32 -17.09 -3.34
N GLY A 114 15.81 -17.69 -2.28
CA GLY A 114 16.60 -18.32 -1.23
C GLY A 114 17.08 -17.39 -0.12
N LYS A 115 16.98 -16.05 -0.31
CA LYS A 115 17.27 -15.09 0.75
C LYS A 115 16.07 -14.89 1.67
N SER A 116 16.32 -14.43 2.90
CA SER A 116 15.25 -14.08 3.82
C SER A 116 14.42 -12.90 3.34
N MET A 117 13.13 -12.93 3.62
CA MET A 117 12.22 -11.81 3.32
C MET A 117 12.63 -10.58 4.13
N GLU A 118 12.77 -9.46 3.45
CA GLU A 118 13.12 -8.18 4.07
C GLU A 118 11.87 -7.46 4.61
N GLY A 119 12.12 -6.57 5.60
CA GLY A 119 11.09 -5.71 6.19
C GLY A 119 10.77 -6.05 7.64
N GLY A 120 11.18 -7.25 8.16
CA GLY A 120 10.94 -7.66 9.56
C GLY A 120 9.47 -7.72 9.94
N ASP A 121 8.59 -7.91 8.95
CA ASP A 121 7.14 -7.85 9.09
C ASP A 121 6.48 -9.16 8.60
N SER A 122 7.11 -10.31 8.75
CA SER A 122 6.55 -11.61 8.36
C SER A 122 5.99 -12.43 9.52
N ASP A 123 6.35 -12.06 10.75
CA ASP A 123 6.08 -12.84 11.95
C ASP A 123 4.58 -13.03 12.24
N GLU A 124 3.77 -12.01 12.03
CA GLU A 124 2.32 -12.12 12.22
C GLU A 124 1.67 -13.17 11.30
N ALA A 125 2.18 -13.32 10.06
CA ALA A 125 1.68 -14.35 9.17
C ALA A 125 2.28 -15.73 9.48
N LEU A 126 3.59 -15.79 9.73
CA LEU A 126 4.30 -17.06 9.91
C LEU A 126 4.05 -17.70 11.29
N LEU A 127 4.01 -16.89 12.36
CA LEU A 127 3.87 -17.38 13.74
C LEU A 127 2.42 -17.38 14.23
N ASN A 128 1.64 -16.37 13.83
CA ASN A 128 0.27 -16.17 14.32
C ASN A 128 -0.81 -16.51 13.29
N ALA A 129 -0.42 -16.99 12.10
CA ALA A 129 -1.31 -17.35 11.01
C ALA A 129 -2.31 -16.22 10.61
N LYS A 130 -1.90 -14.95 10.75
CA LYS A 130 -2.74 -13.80 10.46
C LYS A 130 -2.45 -13.22 9.07
N SER A 131 -3.50 -12.82 8.37
CA SER A 131 -3.41 -12.01 7.16
C SER A 131 -3.56 -10.54 7.53
N TYR A 132 -2.70 -9.66 7.00
CA TYR A 132 -2.66 -8.24 7.37
C TYR A 132 -2.02 -7.37 6.30
N VAL A 133 -2.22 -6.06 6.45
CA VAL A 133 -1.56 -5.03 5.65
C VAL A 133 -0.39 -4.43 6.43
N SER A 134 0.74 -4.23 5.79
CA SER A 134 1.90 -3.54 6.35
C SER A 134 2.49 -2.53 5.38
N VAL A 135 3.13 -1.50 5.92
CA VAL A 135 3.92 -0.53 5.16
C VAL A 135 5.36 -0.65 5.64
N ARG A 136 6.26 -1.08 4.77
CA ARG A 136 7.68 -1.27 5.10
C ARG A 136 8.57 -1.01 3.89
N LYS A 137 9.85 -0.71 4.18
CA LYS A 137 10.90 -0.67 3.16
C LYS A 137 11.42 -2.08 2.93
N GLY A 138 11.45 -2.52 1.68
CA GLY A 138 11.99 -3.81 1.24
C GLY A 138 13.02 -3.64 0.13
N SER A 139 13.38 -4.74 -0.54
CA SER A 139 14.34 -4.77 -1.65
C SER A 139 13.98 -3.86 -2.82
N LEU A 140 12.70 -3.57 -3.03
CA LEU A 140 12.17 -2.72 -4.11
C LEU A 140 11.72 -1.33 -3.63
N GLY A 141 12.13 -0.90 -2.42
CA GLY A 141 11.75 0.38 -1.85
C GLY A 141 10.61 0.30 -0.83
N SER A 142 10.06 1.47 -0.46
CA SER A 142 8.89 1.55 0.42
C SER A 142 7.67 0.99 -0.30
N SER A 143 6.95 0.10 0.35
CA SER A 143 5.78 -0.55 -0.24
C SER A 143 4.68 -0.82 0.76
N LEU A 144 3.47 -0.72 0.28
CA LEU A 144 2.25 -1.17 0.94
C LEU A 144 2.06 -2.65 0.57
N ARG A 145 1.93 -3.52 1.56
CA ARG A 145 1.96 -4.98 1.39
C ARG A 145 0.76 -5.62 2.04
N GLY A 146 0.11 -6.51 1.29
CA GLY A 146 -0.80 -7.51 1.86
C GLY A 146 -0.01 -8.80 2.09
N LYS A 147 -0.08 -9.35 3.29
CA LYS A 147 0.55 -10.60 3.66
C LYS A 147 -0.48 -11.62 4.13
N SER A 148 -0.33 -12.86 3.68
CA SER A 148 -1.20 -13.96 4.04
C SER A 148 -0.40 -15.24 4.24
N PRO A 149 -0.65 -16.01 5.31
CA PRO A 149 -0.01 -17.30 5.52
C PRO A 149 -0.51 -18.32 4.48
N ILE A 150 0.38 -19.21 4.06
CA ILE A 150 0.03 -20.42 3.32
C ILE A 150 -0.12 -21.52 4.37
N GLN A 151 -1.28 -22.14 4.43
CA GLN A 151 -1.57 -23.22 5.36
C GLN A 151 -1.82 -24.52 4.63
N ASP A 152 -1.40 -25.63 5.23
CA ASP A 152 -1.74 -26.96 4.73
C ASP A 152 -3.14 -27.38 5.20
N GLU A 153 -3.56 -28.58 4.81
CA GLU A 153 -4.87 -29.15 5.17
C GLU A 153 -5.09 -29.30 6.69
N THR A 154 -4.00 -29.31 7.47
CA THR A 154 -4.05 -29.40 8.94
C THR A 154 -4.15 -28.02 9.61
N GLY A 155 -4.06 -26.92 8.83
CA GLY A 155 -4.01 -25.55 9.32
C GLY A 155 -2.61 -25.10 9.75
N LYS A 156 -1.58 -25.92 9.53
CA LYS A 156 -0.19 -25.56 9.83
C LYS A 156 0.33 -24.58 8.79
N VAL A 157 0.97 -23.51 9.24
CA VAL A 157 1.63 -22.54 8.35
C VAL A 157 2.88 -23.18 7.73
N ILE A 158 2.89 -23.25 6.40
CA ILE A 158 3.98 -23.82 5.60
C ILE A 158 4.71 -22.75 4.77
N GLY A 159 4.19 -21.53 4.74
CA GLY A 159 4.77 -20.42 3.99
C GLY A 159 3.96 -19.14 4.11
N ILE A 160 4.31 -18.18 3.27
CA ILE A 160 3.71 -16.84 3.24
C ILE A 160 3.64 -16.32 1.81
N VAL A 161 2.56 -15.63 1.47
CA VAL A 161 2.44 -14.79 0.27
C VAL A 161 2.51 -13.33 0.68
N SER A 162 3.27 -12.55 -0.06
CA SER A 162 3.32 -11.09 0.06
C SER A 162 3.05 -10.45 -1.30
N VAL A 163 1.99 -9.66 -1.40
CA VAL A 163 1.67 -8.84 -2.57
C VAL A 163 1.95 -7.39 -2.22
N GLY A 164 2.73 -6.68 -3.03
CA GLY A 164 3.18 -5.33 -2.71
C GLY A 164 2.98 -4.34 -3.85
N TYR A 165 2.67 -3.10 -3.44
CA TYR A 165 2.60 -1.91 -4.28
C TYR A 165 3.64 -0.92 -3.77
N THR A 166 4.58 -0.50 -4.64
CA THR A 166 5.55 0.53 -4.28
C THR A 166 4.84 1.87 -4.09
N ILE A 167 5.24 2.59 -3.03
CA ILE A 167 4.77 3.94 -2.74
C ILE A 167 5.94 4.86 -3.09
N GLU A 168 5.76 5.69 -4.13
CA GLU A 168 6.68 6.80 -4.38
C GLU A 168 6.47 7.85 -3.29
N GLN A 169 7.54 8.18 -2.57
CA GLN A 169 7.56 9.27 -1.59
C GLN A 169 8.00 10.55 -2.28
#